data_590e7f28ef306ca8b35c6a34b4d32b88
#
_entry.id   590e7f28ef306ca8b35c6a34b4d32b88
#
_cell.length_a   1.000
_cell.length_b   1.000
_cell.length_c   1.000
_cell.angle_alpha   90.00
_cell.angle_beta   90.00
_cell.angle_gamma   90.00
#
_symmetry.space_group_name_H-M   'P 1'
#
loop_
_entity.id
_entity.type
_entity.pdbx_description
1 polymer ?
#
loop_
_entity_poly.entity_id
_entity_poly.type
_entity_poly.pdbx_seq_one_letter_code
_entity_poly.pdbx_strand_id
1 'polypeptide(L)'
;LVHTLFKWVPPEVHFGDHPEWYSLAGDKRVPKRQLCFTNVGLRTALTKAVLTRIGEADPGGMYSVSAMDWTGAFCDCKPCRALVAREGTPGAPLYDYLAALGPQVAKRYPKARISTLAYRKGQSEPPPRTIRLPDNVVIIFAPIDDNFAAPIEDPSNADTLRNLENWPRATSNLWVWYYPNTYGPALPMGNLHRLAKDFRLFKRIGVKGYYIEQDAPGVYDSRRLADLQTWLITRLMWNPALDVDALIADYTDHHYGPAAPMIRQYIAALESATGAMQTRMRWKASTGQHRFLTPEFLLGCQRLLDAAQETVAGDARFLTRVKQARMSLDLACILRWDRLAAAGDVPFTKQQVITRYWDTYTAAVRSRALPTRHDALLSALSDSLKWYTVMTPLKPLPPPLDAIPAQHVRQFTPETAFLYRGVPKIVEDPAAASGIAVAMAPSLAKPSYAPAELPPNVLNMGFYDELTRRQQHAYAGKDDSITTGGYRLYPLGRTVLSSQCYVWFDWSWEVQFHDVSGLYNPDEAGKQWDVYASIRFEGPAYSPQTPAKQNRFYVDRVVFVAAER
;
A
#
# COMPACT_ATOMS: atom_id res chain seq x y z
N LEU A 1 -19.46 -0.24 -3.95
CA LEU A 1 -19.44 -1.59 -3.36
C LEU A 1 -18.89 -1.62 -1.94
N VAL A 2 -18.03 -0.68 -1.55
CA VAL A 2 -17.36 -0.65 -0.24
C VAL A 2 -17.36 0.78 0.33
N HIS A 3 -17.11 0.93 1.65
CA HIS A 3 -17.03 2.22 2.33
C HIS A 3 -18.28 3.10 2.11
N THR A 4 -19.46 2.53 2.38
CA THR A 4 -20.73 3.09 1.91
C THR A 4 -21.54 3.85 2.96
N LEU A 5 -21.12 3.88 4.24
CA LEU A 5 -21.94 4.45 5.31
C LEU A 5 -22.37 5.89 5.04
N PHE A 6 -21.47 6.73 4.52
CA PHE A 6 -21.77 8.12 4.21
C PHE A 6 -22.54 8.31 2.90
N LYS A 7 -22.73 7.25 2.10
CA LYS A 7 -23.72 7.25 1.01
C LYS A 7 -25.13 7.08 1.53
N TRP A 8 -25.28 6.36 2.65
CA TRP A 8 -26.57 6.13 3.30
C TRP A 8 -26.98 7.27 4.23
N VAL A 9 -26.01 7.80 4.99
CA VAL A 9 -26.19 8.87 5.97
C VAL A 9 -25.08 9.91 5.79
N PRO A 10 -25.21 10.79 4.78
CA PRO A 10 -24.19 11.80 4.47
C PRO A 10 -24.02 12.78 5.64
N PRO A 11 -22.79 12.99 6.13
CA PRO A 11 -22.56 13.92 7.23
C PRO A 11 -22.88 15.37 6.87
N GLU A 12 -22.76 15.74 5.61
CA GLU A 12 -23.09 17.08 5.09
C GLU A 12 -24.58 17.41 5.25
N VAL A 13 -25.43 16.38 5.29
CA VAL A 13 -26.89 16.52 5.42
C VAL A 13 -27.34 16.36 6.87
N HIS A 14 -26.75 15.45 7.62
CA HIS A 14 -27.31 15.00 8.89
C HIS A 14 -26.50 15.40 10.13
N PHE A 15 -25.24 15.76 9.99
CA PHE A 15 -24.39 15.99 11.17
C PHE A 15 -24.83 17.23 11.99
N GLY A 16 -25.35 18.26 11.33
CA GLY A 16 -25.82 19.47 12.01
C GLY A 16 -26.95 19.18 13.01
N ASP A 17 -27.94 18.40 12.56
CA ASP A 17 -29.13 18.09 13.35
C ASP A 17 -28.98 16.84 14.22
N HIS A 18 -28.10 15.91 13.83
CA HIS A 18 -27.94 14.60 14.44
C HIS A 18 -26.46 14.24 14.64
N PRO A 19 -25.67 15.03 15.38
CA PRO A 19 -24.27 14.71 15.64
C PRO A 19 -24.09 13.38 16.37
N GLU A 20 -25.06 12.94 17.16
CA GLU A 20 -25.07 11.68 17.91
C GLU A 20 -25.14 10.43 17.02
N TRP A 21 -25.49 10.57 15.73
CA TRP A 21 -25.45 9.47 14.77
C TRP A 21 -24.04 9.11 14.33
N TYR A 22 -23.09 9.99 14.54
CA TYR A 22 -21.69 9.83 14.12
C TYR A 22 -20.80 9.43 15.28
N SER A 23 -19.62 8.94 14.97
CA SER A 23 -18.68 8.42 15.96
C SER A 23 -18.35 9.42 17.05
N LEU A 24 -18.37 8.98 18.27
CA LEU A 24 -17.69 9.65 19.37
C LEU A 24 -16.19 9.29 19.31
N ALA A 25 -15.33 10.27 19.30
CA ALA A 25 -13.88 10.14 19.37
C ALA A 25 -13.39 10.94 20.60
N GLY A 26 -13.00 10.23 21.66
CA GLY A 26 -12.82 10.86 22.96
C GLY A 26 -14.14 11.44 23.47
N ASP A 27 -14.21 12.76 23.59
CA ASP A 27 -15.39 13.53 24.06
C ASP A 27 -16.20 14.21 22.94
N LYS A 28 -15.74 14.11 21.67
CA LYS A 28 -16.33 14.84 20.53
C LYS A 28 -16.94 13.92 19.50
N ARG A 29 -18.09 14.33 18.95
CA ARG A 29 -18.70 13.68 17.77
C ARG A 29 -17.96 14.13 16.51
N VAL A 30 -17.62 13.17 15.63
CA VAL A 30 -16.78 13.39 14.44
C VAL A 30 -17.54 12.97 13.19
N PRO A 31 -17.78 13.90 12.23
CA PRO A 31 -18.66 13.63 11.08
C PRO A 31 -18.08 12.65 10.07
N LYS A 32 -16.75 12.55 9.93
CA LYS A 32 -16.09 11.85 8.80
C LYS A 32 -15.26 10.63 9.23
N ARG A 33 -15.65 9.95 10.32
CA ARG A 33 -14.96 8.74 10.78
C ARG A 33 -15.80 7.49 10.53
N GLN A 34 -16.83 7.27 11.31
CA GLN A 34 -17.77 6.14 11.23
C GLN A 34 -19.14 6.57 11.77
N LEU A 35 -20.12 5.67 11.78
CA LEU A 35 -21.41 5.87 12.39
C LEU A 35 -21.49 5.23 13.80
N CYS A 36 -22.38 5.74 14.64
CA CYS A 36 -22.65 5.22 15.99
C CYS A 36 -23.78 4.19 15.94
N PHE A 37 -23.48 2.93 15.59
CA PHE A 37 -24.49 1.87 15.38
C PHE A 37 -25.33 1.47 16.60
N THR A 38 -25.02 1.97 17.80
CA THR A 38 -25.88 1.79 18.98
C THR A 38 -26.90 2.89 19.15
N ASN A 39 -26.85 3.95 18.34
CA ASN A 39 -27.86 5.01 18.35
C ASN A 39 -29.13 4.55 17.63
N VAL A 40 -30.28 4.61 18.31
CA VAL A 40 -31.57 4.11 17.80
C VAL A 40 -32.07 4.96 16.61
N GLY A 41 -31.92 6.27 16.67
CA GLY A 41 -32.30 7.18 15.59
C GLY A 41 -31.55 6.89 14.29
N LEU A 42 -30.22 6.72 14.41
CA LEU A 42 -29.40 6.29 13.27
C LEU A 42 -29.88 4.97 12.69
N ARG A 43 -30.10 3.93 13.54
CA ARG A 43 -30.55 2.61 13.06
C ARG A 43 -31.85 2.70 12.29
N THR A 44 -32.79 3.49 12.77
CA THR A 44 -34.07 3.73 12.10
C THR A 44 -33.88 4.42 10.75
N ALA A 45 -33.13 5.52 10.71
CA ALA A 45 -32.88 6.27 9.49
C ALA A 45 -32.12 5.44 8.45
N LEU A 46 -31.05 4.75 8.86
CA LEU A 46 -30.25 3.91 7.97
C LEU A 46 -31.06 2.71 7.44
N THR A 47 -31.86 2.05 8.26
CA THR A 47 -32.74 0.95 7.82
C THR A 47 -33.76 1.44 6.79
N LYS A 48 -34.38 2.59 7.03
CA LYS A 48 -35.32 3.21 6.08
C LYS A 48 -34.60 3.49 4.74
N ALA A 49 -33.44 4.12 4.77
CA ALA A 49 -32.66 4.43 3.55
C ALA A 49 -32.31 3.15 2.75
N VAL A 50 -31.85 2.11 3.43
CA VAL A 50 -31.50 0.83 2.78
C VAL A 50 -32.73 0.19 2.14
N LEU A 51 -33.85 0.07 2.89
CA LEU A 51 -35.08 -0.55 2.38
C LEU A 51 -35.68 0.24 1.21
N THR A 52 -35.68 1.56 1.28
CA THR A 52 -36.13 2.41 0.18
C THR A 52 -35.29 2.16 -1.07
N ARG A 53 -33.97 2.22 -0.93
CA ARG A 53 -33.05 2.03 -2.08
C ARG A 53 -33.16 0.64 -2.72
N ILE A 54 -33.36 -0.41 -1.94
CA ILE A 54 -33.60 -1.77 -2.48
C ILE A 54 -34.84 -1.77 -3.35
N GLY A 55 -35.93 -1.16 -2.88
CA GLY A 55 -37.19 -1.11 -3.64
C GLY A 55 -37.11 -0.28 -4.92
N GLU A 56 -36.33 0.80 -4.92
CA GLU A 56 -36.18 1.70 -6.06
C GLU A 56 -35.21 1.18 -7.13
N ALA A 57 -34.21 0.37 -6.75
CA ALA A 57 -33.15 -0.05 -7.66
C ALA A 57 -33.35 -1.49 -8.15
N ASP A 58 -33.02 -2.48 -7.32
CA ASP A 58 -33.10 -3.91 -7.64
C ASP A 58 -33.50 -4.72 -6.40
N PRO A 59 -34.77 -5.15 -6.31
CA PRO A 59 -35.26 -5.96 -5.19
C PRO A 59 -34.54 -7.30 -4.98
N GLY A 60 -33.72 -7.75 -5.93
CA GLY A 60 -32.91 -8.96 -5.84
C GLY A 60 -31.42 -8.71 -5.71
N GLY A 61 -30.99 -7.47 -5.70
CA GLY A 61 -29.59 -7.07 -5.72
C GLY A 61 -28.84 -7.20 -4.41
N MET A 62 -27.54 -6.95 -4.46
CA MET A 62 -26.67 -6.89 -3.28
C MET A 62 -26.32 -5.43 -2.94
N TYR A 63 -26.56 -5.06 -1.69
CA TYR A 63 -26.37 -3.70 -1.18
C TYR A 63 -25.34 -3.67 -0.07
N SER A 64 -24.32 -2.83 -0.24
CA SER A 64 -23.24 -2.72 0.73
C SER A 64 -23.61 -1.76 1.87
N VAL A 65 -23.43 -2.22 3.10
CA VAL A 65 -23.43 -1.43 4.33
C VAL A 65 -22.09 -1.66 5.02
N SER A 66 -21.06 -1.01 4.52
CA SER A 66 -19.67 -1.25 4.91
C SER A 66 -19.06 -0.02 5.56
N ALA A 67 -18.27 -0.28 6.61
CA ALA A 67 -17.47 0.74 7.29
C ALA A 67 -16.68 1.62 6.32
N MET A 68 -16.44 2.87 6.72
CA MET A 68 -15.57 3.78 5.98
C MET A 68 -14.11 3.33 6.07
N ASP A 69 -13.31 3.72 5.10
CA ASP A 69 -11.87 3.37 5.07
C ASP A 69 -11.13 4.11 6.19
N TRP A 70 -11.12 3.49 7.35
CA TRP A 70 -10.52 3.98 8.57
C TRP A 70 -9.87 2.83 9.34
N THR A 71 -8.79 3.09 10.07
CA THR A 71 -8.02 2.03 10.75
C THR A 71 -8.42 1.79 12.20
N GLY A 72 -9.24 2.66 12.80
CA GLY A 72 -9.58 2.62 14.22
C GLY A 72 -11.00 2.11 14.52
N ALA A 73 -11.31 2.06 15.82
CA ALA A 73 -12.62 1.68 16.34
C ALA A 73 -13.76 2.57 15.81
N PHE A 74 -14.98 2.03 15.82
CA PHE A 74 -16.14 2.72 15.26
C PHE A 74 -16.57 3.94 16.08
N CYS A 75 -16.73 3.78 17.40
CA CYS A 75 -17.27 4.83 18.26
C CYS A 75 -16.89 4.57 19.72
N ASP A 76 -16.48 5.60 20.45
CA ASP A 76 -16.03 5.51 21.84
C ASP A 76 -17.17 5.67 22.86
N CYS A 77 -18.44 5.78 22.43
CA CYS A 77 -19.55 5.89 23.37
C CYS A 77 -19.72 4.61 24.21
N LYS A 78 -20.26 4.77 25.43
CA LYS A 78 -20.41 3.67 26.40
C LYS A 78 -21.12 2.42 25.83
N PRO A 79 -22.26 2.56 25.09
CA PRO A 79 -22.93 1.39 24.50
C PRO A 79 -22.08 0.68 23.44
N CYS A 80 -21.38 1.41 22.55
CA CYS A 80 -20.50 0.81 21.55
C CYS A 80 -19.34 0.06 22.21
N ARG A 81 -18.67 0.65 23.21
CA ARG A 81 -17.60 -0.02 23.95
C ARG A 81 -18.08 -1.28 24.68
N ALA A 82 -19.28 -1.25 25.24
CA ALA A 82 -19.86 -2.44 25.87
C ALA A 82 -20.07 -3.59 24.89
N LEU A 83 -20.55 -3.31 23.66
CA LEU A 83 -20.66 -4.31 22.60
C LEU A 83 -19.28 -4.84 22.17
N VAL A 84 -18.32 -3.98 21.98
CA VAL A 84 -16.93 -4.37 21.63
C VAL A 84 -16.33 -5.29 22.69
N ALA A 85 -16.51 -4.97 23.97
CA ALA A 85 -16.00 -5.79 25.07
C ALA A 85 -16.69 -7.18 25.12
N ARG A 86 -18.00 -7.22 24.91
CA ARG A 86 -18.77 -8.47 24.87
C ARG A 86 -18.37 -9.35 23.69
N GLU A 87 -18.29 -8.80 22.52
CA GLU A 87 -18.11 -9.54 21.28
C GLU A 87 -16.63 -9.76 20.91
N GLY A 88 -15.69 -9.04 21.54
CA GLY A 88 -14.26 -9.19 21.30
C GLY A 88 -13.76 -8.64 19.96
N THR A 89 -14.56 -7.83 19.30
CA THR A 89 -14.22 -7.21 18.01
C THR A 89 -14.65 -5.75 17.95
N PRO A 90 -13.83 -4.84 17.42
CA PRO A 90 -14.23 -3.45 17.21
C PRO A 90 -15.42 -3.29 16.24
N GLY A 91 -15.65 -4.27 15.35
CA GLY A 91 -16.77 -4.32 14.41
C GLY A 91 -18.12 -4.67 15.04
N ALA A 92 -18.17 -5.04 16.32
CA ALA A 92 -19.39 -5.52 16.99
C ALA A 92 -20.62 -4.61 16.82
N PRO A 93 -20.53 -3.28 16.94
CA PRO A 93 -21.68 -2.41 16.74
C PRO A 93 -22.28 -2.49 15.32
N LEU A 94 -21.44 -2.63 14.29
CA LEU A 94 -21.89 -2.85 12.92
C LEU A 94 -22.55 -4.22 12.76
N TYR A 95 -21.95 -5.26 13.30
CA TYR A 95 -22.51 -6.63 13.21
C TYR A 95 -23.83 -6.78 13.95
N ASP A 96 -23.98 -6.16 15.11
CA ASP A 96 -25.25 -6.10 15.84
C ASP A 96 -26.35 -5.41 15.03
N TYR A 97 -26.02 -4.31 14.38
CA TYR A 97 -26.94 -3.64 13.47
C TYR A 97 -27.31 -4.51 12.26
N LEU A 98 -26.34 -5.17 11.61
CA LEU A 98 -26.60 -6.03 10.45
C LEU A 98 -27.43 -7.27 10.80
N ALA A 99 -27.23 -7.83 11.99
CA ALA A 99 -28.07 -8.92 12.50
C ALA A 99 -29.54 -8.50 12.64
N ALA A 100 -29.81 -7.26 12.99
CA ALA A 100 -31.17 -6.71 13.08
C ALA A 100 -31.73 -6.24 11.72
N LEU A 101 -30.89 -5.75 10.80
CA LEU A 101 -31.28 -5.30 9.47
C LEU A 101 -31.65 -6.47 8.55
N GLY A 102 -30.87 -7.56 8.57
CA GLY A 102 -31.02 -8.69 7.66
C GLY A 102 -32.44 -9.26 7.62
N PRO A 103 -33.08 -9.60 8.77
CA PRO A 103 -34.45 -10.08 8.78
C PRO A 103 -35.49 -9.10 8.23
N GLN A 104 -35.29 -7.80 8.42
CA GLN A 104 -36.20 -6.77 7.89
C GLN A 104 -36.10 -6.69 6.36
N VAL A 105 -34.88 -6.81 5.82
CA VAL A 105 -34.65 -6.89 4.37
C VAL A 105 -35.25 -8.18 3.80
N ALA A 106 -34.99 -9.33 4.41
CA ALA A 106 -35.51 -10.62 3.95
C ALA A 106 -37.05 -10.67 3.93
N LYS A 107 -37.69 -10.06 4.92
CA LYS A 107 -39.17 -9.98 4.99
C LYS A 107 -39.78 -9.21 3.82
N ARG A 108 -39.12 -8.10 3.40
CA ARG A 108 -39.65 -7.22 2.36
C ARG A 108 -39.11 -7.53 0.97
N TYR A 109 -37.86 -8.00 0.90
CA TYR A 109 -37.15 -8.31 -0.33
C TYR A 109 -36.38 -9.65 -0.20
N PRO A 110 -37.04 -10.79 -0.34
CA PRO A 110 -36.47 -12.12 -0.02
C PRO A 110 -35.23 -12.50 -0.83
N LYS A 111 -35.03 -11.87 -2.01
CA LYS A 111 -33.85 -12.11 -2.86
C LYS A 111 -32.70 -11.14 -2.62
N ALA A 112 -32.96 -10.02 -1.94
CA ALA A 112 -31.94 -9.02 -1.68
C ALA A 112 -30.93 -9.49 -0.64
N ARG A 113 -29.68 -9.06 -0.81
CA ARG A 113 -28.57 -9.34 0.10
C ARG A 113 -27.94 -8.06 0.58
N ILE A 114 -27.48 -8.06 1.83
CA ILE A 114 -26.67 -7.01 2.40
C ILE A 114 -25.24 -7.51 2.48
N SER A 115 -24.26 -6.73 2.00
CA SER A 115 -22.86 -7.06 2.16
C SER A 115 -22.16 -6.07 3.07
N THR A 116 -21.13 -6.55 3.77
CA THR A 116 -20.21 -5.70 4.53
C THR A 116 -18.80 -6.26 4.47
N LEU A 117 -17.81 -5.39 4.65
CA LEU A 117 -16.41 -5.81 4.74
C LEU A 117 -16.09 -6.25 6.18
N ALA A 118 -15.39 -7.37 6.31
CA ALA A 118 -14.56 -7.70 7.44
C ALA A 118 -13.13 -7.27 7.10
N TYR A 119 -12.75 -6.08 7.52
CA TYR A 119 -11.62 -5.35 6.98
C TYR A 119 -10.82 -4.68 8.09
N ARG A 120 -9.50 -4.74 8.00
CA ARG A 120 -8.56 -4.26 9.00
C ARG A 120 -8.73 -4.86 10.39
N LYS A 121 -7.64 -5.37 10.95
CA LYS A 121 -7.61 -6.04 12.26
C LYS A 121 -8.12 -5.15 13.41
N GLY A 122 -7.84 -3.85 13.35
CA GLY A 122 -8.33 -2.86 14.32
C GLY A 122 -9.74 -2.34 14.07
N GLN A 123 -10.45 -2.81 13.04
CA GLN A 123 -11.78 -2.31 12.68
C GLN A 123 -12.84 -3.40 12.70
N SER A 124 -12.93 -4.21 11.66
CA SER A 124 -14.02 -5.18 11.48
C SER A 124 -13.56 -6.55 10.99
N GLU A 125 -12.27 -6.82 10.85
CA GLU A 125 -11.76 -8.11 10.41
C GLU A 125 -12.09 -9.25 11.40
N PRO A 126 -11.91 -9.08 12.74
CA PRO A 126 -12.22 -10.15 13.67
C PRO A 126 -13.74 -10.42 13.76
N PRO A 127 -14.18 -11.69 13.73
CA PRO A 127 -15.59 -12.04 13.88
C PRO A 127 -16.10 -11.80 15.30
N PRO A 128 -17.42 -11.56 15.47
CA PRO A 128 -18.04 -11.47 16.79
C PRO A 128 -18.15 -12.85 17.46
N ARG A 129 -18.14 -12.87 18.80
CA ARG A 129 -18.22 -14.10 19.60
C ARG A 129 -19.60 -14.73 19.59
N THR A 130 -20.63 -13.92 19.81
CA THR A 130 -22.00 -14.41 20.04
C THR A 130 -23.00 -13.98 18.97
N ILE A 131 -22.76 -12.86 18.28
CA ILE A 131 -23.62 -12.39 17.19
C ILE A 131 -23.58 -13.40 16.05
N ARG A 132 -24.79 -13.75 15.54
CA ARG A 132 -25.00 -14.58 14.36
C ARG A 132 -25.67 -13.73 13.29
N LEU A 133 -25.12 -13.74 12.10
CA LEU A 133 -25.63 -12.95 10.98
C LEU A 133 -26.60 -13.80 10.15
N PRO A 134 -27.73 -13.24 9.70
CA PRO A 134 -28.68 -13.94 8.85
C PRO A 134 -28.08 -14.33 7.50
N ASP A 135 -28.65 -15.33 6.84
CA ASP A 135 -28.16 -15.88 5.56
C ASP A 135 -28.15 -14.88 4.41
N ASN A 136 -28.97 -13.83 4.47
CA ASN A 136 -28.96 -12.75 3.49
C ASN A 136 -27.91 -11.67 3.76
N VAL A 137 -27.09 -11.80 4.81
CA VAL A 137 -25.95 -10.94 5.10
C VAL A 137 -24.66 -11.61 4.66
N VAL A 138 -23.98 -11.02 3.71
CA VAL A 138 -22.71 -11.49 3.14
C VAL A 138 -21.55 -10.79 3.84
N ILE A 139 -20.67 -11.55 4.44
CA ILE A 139 -19.39 -11.04 4.96
C ILE A 139 -18.34 -11.18 3.87
N ILE A 140 -17.70 -10.08 3.53
CA ILE A 140 -16.57 -10.04 2.59
C ILE A 140 -15.30 -9.83 3.40
N PHE A 141 -14.57 -10.91 3.66
CA PHE A 141 -13.32 -10.90 4.40
C PHE A 141 -12.19 -10.37 3.53
N ALA A 142 -11.54 -9.30 3.96
CA ALA A 142 -10.53 -8.59 3.19
C ALA A 142 -9.21 -8.47 3.97
N PRO A 143 -8.28 -9.43 3.86
CA PRO A 143 -7.06 -9.52 4.65
C PRO A 143 -5.95 -8.57 4.16
N ILE A 144 -6.20 -7.26 4.24
CA ILE A 144 -5.25 -6.24 3.75
C ILE A 144 -4.02 -6.06 4.64
N ASP A 145 -4.09 -6.51 5.90
CA ASP A 145 -2.99 -6.35 6.86
C ASP A 145 -2.06 -7.56 6.90
N ASP A 146 -2.10 -8.42 5.89
CA ASP A 146 -1.30 -9.65 5.81
C ASP A 146 0.16 -9.45 5.35
N ASN A 147 0.94 -10.50 5.54
CA ASN A 147 2.20 -10.69 4.85
C ASN A 147 1.92 -11.27 3.45
N PHE A 148 2.07 -10.45 2.44
CA PHE A 148 1.80 -10.82 1.05
C PHE A 148 2.89 -11.72 0.42
N ALA A 149 4.01 -11.90 1.08
CA ALA A 149 5.04 -12.83 0.65
C ALA A 149 4.76 -14.29 1.05
N ALA A 150 3.78 -14.50 1.95
CA ALA A 150 3.50 -15.82 2.53
C ALA A 150 2.01 -16.17 2.43
N PRO A 151 1.63 -17.46 2.40
CA PRO A 151 0.23 -17.87 2.44
C PRO A 151 -0.44 -17.50 3.77
N ILE A 152 -1.78 -17.50 3.79
CA ILE A 152 -2.54 -17.15 5.00
C ILE A 152 -2.27 -18.15 6.15
N GLU A 153 -1.89 -19.39 5.84
CA GLU A 153 -1.53 -20.41 6.84
C GLU A 153 -0.12 -20.25 7.43
N ASP A 154 0.67 -19.30 6.92
CA ASP A 154 2.00 -19.01 7.46
C ASP A 154 1.91 -18.36 8.85
N PRO A 155 2.83 -18.66 9.79
CA PRO A 155 2.85 -18.05 11.12
C PRO A 155 2.84 -16.51 11.12
N SER A 156 3.42 -15.87 10.11
CA SER A 156 3.38 -14.40 9.97
C SER A 156 1.96 -13.84 9.72
N ASN A 157 1.00 -14.70 9.35
CA ASN A 157 -0.41 -14.39 9.11
C ASN A 157 -1.35 -15.03 10.15
N ALA A 158 -0.84 -15.53 11.28
CA ALA A 158 -1.61 -16.32 12.26
C ALA A 158 -2.88 -15.61 12.75
N ASP A 159 -2.87 -14.29 12.91
CA ASP A 159 -4.07 -13.54 13.30
C ASP A 159 -5.15 -13.58 12.24
N THR A 160 -4.79 -13.42 10.98
CA THR A 160 -5.70 -13.50 9.84
C THR A 160 -6.27 -14.89 9.69
N LEU A 161 -5.43 -15.93 9.77
CA LEU A 161 -5.89 -17.33 9.75
C LEU A 161 -6.91 -17.58 10.85
N ARG A 162 -6.60 -17.20 12.09
CA ARG A 162 -7.51 -17.35 13.23
C ARG A 162 -8.84 -16.62 13.00
N ASN A 163 -8.81 -15.39 12.51
CA ASN A 163 -10.01 -14.64 12.23
C ASN A 163 -10.84 -15.32 11.14
N LEU A 164 -10.23 -15.70 10.03
CA LEU A 164 -10.88 -16.34 8.89
C LEU A 164 -11.52 -17.68 9.29
N GLU A 165 -10.84 -18.53 10.06
CA GLU A 165 -11.36 -19.83 10.54
C GLU A 165 -12.51 -19.68 11.55
N ASN A 166 -12.61 -18.55 12.23
CA ASN A 166 -13.71 -18.30 13.17
C ASN A 166 -14.95 -17.65 12.52
N TRP A 167 -14.84 -17.06 11.31
CA TRP A 167 -15.96 -16.45 10.62
C TRP A 167 -17.13 -17.39 10.33
N PRO A 168 -16.96 -18.69 9.97
CA PRO A 168 -18.08 -19.62 9.76
C PRO A 168 -18.98 -19.82 10.98
N ARG A 169 -18.51 -19.47 12.17
CA ARG A 169 -19.35 -19.50 13.39
C ARG A 169 -20.33 -18.33 13.44
N ALA A 170 -20.03 -17.22 12.77
CA ALA A 170 -20.83 -16.00 12.79
C ALA A 170 -21.70 -15.83 11.53
N THR A 171 -21.36 -16.44 10.42
CA THR A 171 -22.11 -16.35 9.16
C THR A 171 -22.04 -17.65 8.36
N SER A 172 -23.13 -17.98 7.66
CA SER A 172 -23.17 -19.02 6.63
C SER A 172 -22.75 -18.50 5.24
N ASN A 173 -22.52 -17.20 5.08
CA ASN A 173 -22.31 -16.55 3.80
C ASN A 173 -21.01 -15.71 3.79
N LEU A 174 -19.89 -16.43 3.81
CA LEU A 174 -18.55 -15.86 3.82
C LEU A 174 -18.01 -15.78 2.40
N TRP A 175 -17.58 -14.59 1.99
CA TRP A 175 -16.84 -14.31 0.77
C TRP A 175 -15.47 -13.77 1.12
N VAL A 176 -14.54 -13.78 0.15
CA VAL A 176 -13.18 -13.22 0.32
C VAL A 176 -12.91 -12.15 -0.73
N TRP A 177 -12.47 -11.00 -0.27
CA TRP A 177 -11.82 -9.99 -1.08
C TRP A 177 -10.32 -10.25 -1.04
N TYR A 178 -9.80 -10.86 -2.08
CA TYR A 178 -8.44 -11.36 -2.10
C TYR A 178 -7.48 -10.39 -2.80
N TYR A 179 -6.34 -10.19 -2.19
CA TYR A 179 -5.24 -9.35 -2.69
C TYR A 179 -4.11 -10.26 -3.20
N PRO A 180 -4.02 -10.53 -4.51
CA PRO A 180 -2.96 -11.38 -5.05
C PRO A 180 -1.59 -10.67 -5.04
N ASN A 181 -1.57 -9.34 -5.12
CA ASN A 181 -0.37 -8.52 -5.21
C ASN A 181 -0.33 -7.40 -4.17
N THR A 182 0.88 -6.88 -3.95
CA THR A 182 1.11 -5.65 -3.21
C THR A 182 0.80 -4.42 -4.08
N TYR A 183 0.29 -3.37 -3.48
CA TYR A 183 0.20 -2.04 -4.10
C TYR A 183 1.53 -1.32 -3.90
N GLY A 184 2.18 -0.94 -4.95
CA GLY A 184 3.47 -0.28 -4.92
C GLY A 184 4.14 -0.38 -6.28
N PRO A 185 5.45 -0.15 -6.38
CA PRO A 185 6.17 -0.41 -7.62
C PRO A 185 5.95 -1.85 -8.06
N ALA A 186 5.69 -2.06 -9.36
CA ALA A 186 5.44 -3.40 -9.91
C ALA A 186 6.74 -4.22 -9.99
N LEU A 187 7.34 -4.46 -8.83
CA LEU A 187 8.57 -5.24 -8.68
C LEU A 187 8.29 -6.75 -8.79
N PRO A 188 9.28 -7.56 -9.19
CA PRO A 188 9.13 -9.00 -9.22
C PRO A 188 8.76 -9.56 -7.84
N MET A 189 7.90 -10.58 -7.82
CA MET A 189 7.52 -11.28 -6.60
C MET A 189 7.11 -12.71 -6.93
N GLY A 190 7.63 -13.67 -6.17
CA GLY A 190 7.20 -15.06 -6.24
C GLY A 190 6.02 -15.28 -5.30
N ASN A 191 4.83 -15.46 -5.86
CA ASN A 191 3.61 -15.67 -5.09
C ASN A 191 2.59 -16.61 -5.75
N LEU A 192 2.98 -17.30 -6.80
CA LEU A 192 2.07 -18.17 -7.56
C LEU A 192 1.66 -19.40 -6.74
N HIS A 193 2.59 -20.02 -6.00
CA HIS A 193 2.30 -21.15 -5.11
C HIS A 193 1.49 -20.74 -3.87
N ARG A 194 1.67 -19.50 -3.39
CA ARG A 194 0.81 -18.91 -2.35
C ARG A 194 -0.66 -18.96 -2.76
N LEU A 195 -0.98 -18.57 -4.00
CA LEU A 195 -2.37 -18.55 -4.50
C LEU A 195 -3.04 -19.93 -4.32
N ALA A 196 -2.36 -21.01 -4.71
CA ALA A 196 -2.93 -22.35 -4.58
C ALA A 196 -3.21 -22.75 -3.12
N LYS A 197 -2.30 -22.41 -2.21
CA LYS A 197 -2.49 -22.68 -0.78
C LYS A 197 -3.69 -21.90 -0.23
N ASP A 198 -3.80 -20.62 -0.54
CA ASP A 198 -4.87 -19.76 -0.07
C ASP A 198 -6.25 -20.21 -0.63
N PHE A 199 -6.35 -20.58 -1.92
CA PHE A 199 -7.61 -21.07 -2.49
C PHE A 199 -8.03 -22.44 -1.92
N ARG A 200 -7.07 -23.32 -1.59
CA ARG A 200 -7.37 -24.59 -0.86
C ARG A 200 -7.89 -24.32 0.55
N LEU A 201 -7.30 -23.35 1.25
CA LEU A 201 -7.77 -22.90 2.56
C LEU A 201 -9.21 -22.36 2.46
N PHE A 202 -9.48 -21.47 1.50
CA PHE A 202 -10.83 -20.90 1.31
C PHE A 202 -11.88 -21.97 1.04
N LYS A 203 -11.57 -22.97 0.21
CA LYS A 203 -12.46 -24.12 -0.01
C LYS A 203 -12.71 -24.91 1.28
N ARG A 204 -11.66 -25.19 2.05
CA ARG A 204 -11.77 -25.92 3.34
C ARG A 204 -12.65 -25.19 4.34
N ILE A 205 -12.57 -23.87 4.40
CA ILE A 205 -13.37 -23.03 5.30
C ILE A 205 -14.82 -22.87 4.80
N GLY A 206 -15.09 -23.14 3.54
CA GLY A 206 -16.43 -23.01 2.95
C GLY A 206 -16.74 -21.62 2.42
N VAL A 207 -15.74 -20.89 1.95
CA VAL A 207 -15.92 -19.60 1.24
C VAL A 207 -16.78 -19.82 0.00
N LYS A 208 -17.79 -18.95 -0.19
CA LYS A 208 -18.81 -19.08 -1.24
C LYS A 208 -18.63 -18.13 -2.41
N GLY A 209 -17.80 -17.11 -2.28
CA GLY A 209 -17.58 -16.14 -3.34
C GLY A 209 -16.25 -15.41 -3.20
N TYR A 210 -15.80 -14.85 -4.30
CA TYR A 210 -14.53 -14.14 -4.37
C TYR A 210 -14.70 -12.80 -5.05
N TYR A 211 -13.99 -11.81 -4.54
CA TYR A 211 -13.63 -10.59 -5.24
C TYR A 211 -12.09 -10.54 -5.30
N ILE A 212 -11.53 -10.50 -6.49
CA ILE A 212 -10.07 -10.47 -6.68
C ILE A 212 -9.67 -9.03 -7.01
N GLU A 213 -8.92 -8.40 -6.10
CA GLU A 213 -8.38 -7.08 -6.34
C GLU A 213 -7.00 -7.20 -6.98
N GLN A 214 -6.99 -7.22 -8.30
CA GLN A 214 -5.76 -7.11 -9.06
C GLN A 214 -5.44 -5.64 -9.35
N ASP A 215 -4.15 -5.35 -9.52
CA ASP A 215 -3.70 -4.05 -10.02
C ASP A 215 -4.40 -3.74 -11.34
N ALA A 216 -5.39 -2.83 -11.31
CA ALA A 216 -6.15 -2.48 -12.48
C ALA A 216 -5.29 -1.97 -13.66
N PRO A 217 -4.18 -1.27 -13.43
CA PRO A 217 -3.21 -0.98 -14.49
C PRO A 217 -2.52 -2.21 -15.06
N GLY A 218 -2.39 -3.29 -14.30
CA GLY A 218 -1.74 -4.52 -14.73
C GLY A 218 -2.38 -5.22 -15.91
N VAL A 219 -3.62 -4.88 -16.27
CA VAL A 219 -4.29 -5.44 -17.45
C VAL A 219 -3.64 -5.01 -18.77
N TYR A 220 -2.92 -3.91 -18.82
CA TYR A 220 -2.30 -3.43 -20.05
C TYR A 220 -0.78 -3.61 -20.07
N ASP A 221 -0.20 -4.04 -18.98
CA ASP A 221 1.19 -4.45 -18.95
C ASP A 221 1.30 -5.79 -18.23
N SER A 222 2.13 -6.68 -18.67
CA SER A 222 2.32 -7.99 -18.06
C SER A 222 3.31 -7.94 -16.89
N ARG A 223 3.40 -6.81 -16.20
CA ARG A 223 4.27 -6.68 -15.03
C ARG A 223 3.93 -7.75 -13.99
N ARG A 224 4.93 -8.26 -13.29
CA ARG A 224 4.80 -9.32 -12.28
C ARG A 224 4.16 -10.61 -12.82
N LEU A 225 4.33 -10.90 -14.12
CA LEU A 225 3.67 -12.05 -14.76
C LEU A 225 2.14 -12.02 -14.56
N ALA A 226 1.52 -10.84 -14.62
CA ALA A 226 0.11 -10.63 -14.28
C ALA A 226 -0.85 -11.48 -15.13
N ASP A 227 -0.52 -11.75 -16.40
CA ASP A 227 -1.34 -12.60 -17.26
C ASP A 227 -1.36 -14.06 -16.77
N LEU A 228 -0.19 -14.62 -16.41
CA LEU A 228 -0.09 -15.95 -15.81
C LEU A 228 -0.81 -15.99 -14.47
N GLN A 229 -0.62 -14.98 -13.62
CA GLN A 229 -1.27 -14.91 -12.32
C GLN A 229 -2.80 -14.88 -12.45
N THR A 230 -3.33 -14.06 -13.37
CA THR A 230 -4.77 -13.99 -13.63
C THR A 230 -5.34 -15.33 -14.11
N TRP A 231 -4.61 -15.98 -15.02
CA TRP A 231 -4.99 -17.29 -15.53
C TRP A 231 -4.99 -18.35 -14.41
N LEU A 232 -3.96 -18.39 -13.56
CA LEU A 232 -3.89 -19.29 -12.41
C LEU A 232 -5.05 -19.03 -11.43
N ILE A 233 -5.31 -17.79 -11.06
CA ILE A 233 -6.41 -17.41 -10.17
C ILE A 233 -7.73 -17.94 -10.70
N THR A 234 -8.05 -17.74 -11.98
CA THR A 234 -9.31 -18.19 -12.56
C THR A 234 -9.44 -19.71 -12.53
N ARG A 235 -8.36 -20.46 -12.78
CA ARG A 235 -8.34 -21.93 -12.70
C ARG A 235 -8.51 -22.43 -11.27
N LEU A 236 -7.81 -21.81 -10.31
CA LEU A 236 -7.85 -22.18 -8.88
C LEU A 236 -9.17 -21.79 -8.21
N MET A 237 -9.79 -20.69 -8.61
CA MET A 237 -11.15 -20.33 -8.15
C MET A 237 -12.17 -21.39 -8.54
N TRP A 238 -12.02 -21.98 -9.73
CA TRP A 238 -12.89 -23.05 -10.21
C TRP A 238 -12.58 -24.38 -9.53
N ASN A 239 -11.30 -24.75 -9.49
CA ASN A 239 -10.85 -26.00 -8.87
C ASN A 239 -9.49 -25.80 -8.13
N PRO A 240 -9.51 -25.54 -6.84
CA PRO A 240 -8.29 -25.32 -6.05
C PRO A 240 -7.44 -26.59 -5.82
N ALA A 241 -7.92 -27.78 -6.25
CA ALA A 241 -7.15 -29.02 -6.18
C ALA A 241 -6.17 -29.20 -7.36
N LEU A 242 -6.22 -28.33 -8.37
CA LEU A 242 -5.31 -28.40 -9.51
C LEU A 242 -3.86 -28.26 -9.08
N ASP A 243 -2.98 -28.97 -9.79
CA ASP A 243 -1.54 -28.86 -9.61
C ASP A 243 -1.04 -27.54 -10.21
N VAL A 244 -0.44 -26.70 -9.38
CA VAL A 244 0.00 -25.37 -9.80
C VAL A 244 1.22 -25.42 -10.70
N ASP A 245 2.11 -26.40 -10.53
CA ASP A 245 3.30 -26.55 -11.37
C ASP A 245 2.90 -27.04 -12.77
N ALA A 246 1.95 -27.97 -12.85
CA ALA A 246 1.38 -28.40 -14.14
C ALA A 246 0.68 -27.25 -14.85
N LEU A 247 -0.05 -26.41 -14.12
CA LEU A 247 -0.67 -25.20 -14.68
C LEU A 247 0.36 -24.19 -15.19
N ILE A 248 1.42 -23.93 -14.41
CA ILE A 248 2.51 -23.04 -14.83
C ILE A 248 3.20 -23.58 -16.09
N ALA A 249 3.45 -24.89 -16.15
CA ALA A 249 4.05 -25.53 -17.31
C ALA A 249 3.15 -25.37 -18.56
N ASP A 250 1.87 -25.72 -18.45
CA ASP A 250 0.90 -25.58 -19.53
C ASP A 250 0.82 -24.14 -20.07
N TYR A 251 0.67 -23.16 -19.16
CA TYR A 251 0.63 -21.76 -19.56
C TYR A 251 1.93 -21.31 -20.23
N THR A 252 3.09 -21.61 -19.62
CA THR A 252 4.37 -21.11 -20.13
C THR A 252 4.72 -21.71 -21.48
N ASP A 253 4.46 -22.99 -21.70
CA ASP A 253 4.71 -23.66 -22.97
C ASP A 253 3.89 -23.04 -24.12
N HIS A 254 2.62 -22.72 -23.88
CA HIS A 254 1.76 -22.08 -24.90
C HIS A 254 2.01 -20.57 -25.04
N HIS A 255 2.34 -19.89 -23.95
CA HIS A 255 2.47 -18.43 -23.96
C HIS A 255 3.85 -17.95 -24.41
N TYR A 256 4.93 -18.64 -23.98
CA TYR A 256 6.31 -18.25 -24.27
C TYR A 256 7.01 -19.17 -25.29
N GLY A 257 6.40 -20.31 -25.66
CA GLY A 257 6.93 -21.24 -26.64
C GLY A 257 8.34 -21.73 -26.27
N PRO A 258 9.31 -21.66 -27.19
CA PRO A 258 10.69 -22.12 -26.92
C PRO A 258 11.38 -21.45 -25.73
N ALA A 259 10.94 -20.25 -25.32
CA ALA A 259 11.48 -19.55 -24.15
C ALA A 259 10.91 -20.07 -22.81
N ALA A 260 9.90 -20.93 -22.82
CA ALA A 260 9.22 -21.42 -21.61
C ALA A 260 10.17 -22.00 -20.53
N PRO A 261 11.19 -22.81 -20.85
CA PRO A 261 12.11 -23.33 -19.82
C PRO A 261 12.82 -22.25 -19.01
N MET A 262 13.29 -21.17 -19.68
CA MET A 262 13.97 -20.06 -19.02
C MET A 262 13.00 -19.22 -18.18
N ILE A 263 11.79 -19.03 -18.66
CA ILE A 263 10.72 -18.35 -17.89
C ILE A 263 10.36 -19.15 -16.64
N ARG A 264 10.27 -20.48 -16.71
CA ARG A 264 10.04 -21.32 -15.52
C ARG A 264 11.20 -21.25 -14.52
N GLN A 265 12.45 -21.21 -15.01
CA GLN A 265 13.60 -20.98 -14.14
C GLN A 265 13.53 -19.61 -13.45
N TYR A 266 13.13 -18.56 -14.18
CA TYR A 266 12.90 -17.23 -13.60
C TYR A 266 11.79 -17.25 -12.53
N ILE A 267 10.67 -17.91 -12.79
CA ILE A 267 9.59 -18.12 -11.82
C ILE A 267 10.09 -18.84 -10.58
N ALA A 268 10.81 -19.97 -10.75
CA ALA A 268 11.37 -20.74 -9.65
C ALA A 268 12.35 -19.91 -8.79
N ALA A 269 13.20 -19.10 -9.44
CA ALA A 269 14.10 -18.19 -8.73
C ALA A 269 13.32 -17.15 -7.89
N LEU A 270 12.23 -16.57 -8.44
CA LEU A 270 11.36 -15.65 -7.72
C LEU A 270 10.67 -16.31 -6.51
N GLU A 271 10.08 -17.49 -6.71
CA GLU A 271 9.41 -18.24 -5.64
C GLU A 271 10.38 -18.58 -4.50
N SER A 272 11.57 -19.11 -4.85
CA SER A 272 12.60 -19.43 -3.88
C SER A 272 13.08 -18.20 -3.11
N ALA A 273 13.40 -17.12 -3.80
CA ALA A 273 13.91 -15.89 -3.19
C ALA A 273 12.85 -15.19 -2.31
N THR A 274 11.59 -15.16 -2.75
CA THR A 274 10.49 -14.61 -1.95
C THR A 274 10.21 -15.49 -0.73
N GLY A 275 10.22 -16.82 -0.87
CA GLY A 275 9.99 -17.76 0.22
C GLY A 275 11.11 -17.76 1.27
N ALA A 276 12.36 -17.53 0.87
CA ALA A 276 13.50 -17.40 1.79
C ALA A 276 13.52 -16.06 2.55
N MET A 277 12.71 -15.11 2.12
CA MET A 277 12.69 -13.75 2.70
C MET A 277 11.96 -13.74 4.04
N GLN A 278 12.65 -13.36 5.11
CA GLN A 278 12.06 -13.22 6.45
C GLN A 278 11.35 -11.88 6.67
N THR A 279 11.26 -11.04 5.65
CA THR A 279 10.67 -9.72 5.74
C THR A 279 9.18 -9.78 5.41
N ARG A 280 8.36 -9.21 6.28
CA ARG A 280 6.93 -9.07 6.01
C ARG A 280 6.71 -8.09 4.85
N MET A 281 6.02 -8.54 3.80
CA MET A 281 5.54 -7.70 2.71
C MET A 281 4.12 -7.23 2.99
N ARG A 282 3.93 -5.94 3.04
CA ARG A 282 2.61 -5.33 3.25
C ARG A 282 1.94 -5.04 1.90
N TRP A 283 0.64 -4.78 1.93
CA TRP A 283 -0.11 -4.45 0.74
C TRP A 283 0.46 -3.24 -0.05
N LYS A 284 1.11 -2.28 0.59
CA LYS A 284 1.91 -1.22 -0.05
C LYS A 284 3.40 -1.45 0.20
N ALA A 285 3.90 -2.56 -0.30
CA ALA A 285 5.31 -2.89 -0.18
C ALA A 285 6.17 -1.90 -0.97
N SER A 286 7.16 -1.34 -0.29
CA SER A 286 8.18 -0.50 -0.89
C SER A 286 9.28 -1.33 -1.55
N THR A 287 10.16 -0.65 -2.29
CA THR A 287 11.38 -1.25 -2.82
C THR A 287 12.26 -1.84 -1.71
N GLY A 288 12.29 -1.20 -0.52
CA GLY A 288 13.06 -1.66 0.64
C GLY A 288 12.62 -3.02 1.15
N GLN A 289 11.33 -3.32 1.09
CA GLN A 289 10.77 -4.59 1.56
C GLN A 289 11.07 -5.78 0.62
N HIS A 290 11.40 -5.54 -0.65
CA HIS A 290 11.84 -6.57 -1.60
C HIS A 290 13.34 -6.87 -1.41
N ARG A 291 13.71 -7.41 -0.25
CA ARG A 291 15.12 -7.58 0.15
C ARG A 291 15.88 -8.58 -0.69
N PHE A 292 15.19 -9.53 -1.31
CA PHE A 292 15.79 -10.52 -2.21
C PHE A 292 16.28 -9.91 -3.53
N LEU A 293 15.94 -8.66 -3.86
CA LEU A 293 16.44 -7.96 -5.05
C LEU A 293 17.89 -7.50 -4.82
N THR A 294 18.77 -8.48 -4.60
CA THR A 294 20.23 -8.25 -4.50
C THR A 294 20.85 -8.14 -5.89
N PRO A 295 22.05 -7.56 -6.04
CA PRO A 295 22.76 -7.54 -7.32
C PRO A 295 22.88 -8.91 -7.98
N GLU A 296 23.26 -9.94 -7.22
CA GLU A 296 23.43 -11.31 -7.71
C GLU A 296 22.12 -11.87 -8.26
N PHE A 297 21.01 -11.67 -7.53
CA PHE A 297 19.67 -12.09 -7.96
C PHE A 297 19.25 -11.38 -9.24
N LEU A 298 19.39 -10.05 -9.27
CA LEU A 298 19.01 -9.23 -10.43
C LEU A 298 19.80 -9.62 -11.68
N LEU A 299 21.13 -9.73 -11.56
CA LEU A 299 21.99 -10.13 -12.68
C LEU A 299 21.75 -11.56 -13.13
N GLY A 300 21.50 -12.47 -12.18
CA GLY A 300 21.14 -13.87 -12.49
C GLY A 300 19.84 -13.95 -13.31
N CYS A 301 18.81 -13.24 -12.88
CA CYS A 301 17.53 -13.20 -13.59
C CYS A 301 17.63 -12.46 -14.94
N GLN A 302 18.47 -11.42 -15.06
CA GLN A 302 18.73 -10.76 -16.34
C GLN A 302 19.31 -11.76 -17.36
N ARG A 303 20.30 -12.57 -16.98
CA ARG A 303 20.87 -13.61 -17.87
C ARG A 303 19.85 -14.64 -18.34
N LEU A 304 18.94 -15.09 -17.44
CA LEU A 304 17.85 -16.00 -17.83
C LEU A 304 16.92 -15.38 -18.87
N LEU A 305 16.56 -14.11 -18.71
CA LEU A 305 15.67 -13.42 -19.63
C LEU A 305 16.36 -12.97 -20.92
N ASP A 306 17.70 -12.78 -20.91
CA ASP A 306 18.49 -12.60 -22.13
C ASP A 306 18.46 -13.89 -22.96
N ALA A 307 18.77 -15.04 -22.37
CA ALA A 307 18.69 -16.34 -23.04
C ALA A 307 17.27 -16.63 -23.57
N ALA A 308 16.23 -16.29 -22.79
CA ALA A 308 14.85 -16.41 -23.24
C ALA A 308 14.55 -15.57 -24.49
N GLN A 309 15.02 -14.30 -24.54
CA GLN A 309 14.84 -13.43 -25.71
C GLN A 309 15.60 -13.92 -26.94
N GLU A 310 16.84 -14.37 -26.74
CA GLU A 310 17.67 -14.93 -27.82
C GLU A 310 17.00 -16.18 -28.44
N THR A 311 16.46 -17.07 -27.61
CA THR A 311 15.78 -18.29 -28.06
C THR A 311 14.58 -18.02 -28.97
N VAL A 312 13.92 -16.87 -28.78
CA VAL A 312 12.70 -16.49 -29.54
C VAL A 312 12.91 -15.25 -30.42
N ALA A 313 14.15 -14.87 -30.72
CA ALA A 313 14.46 -13.66 -31.46
C ALA A 313 13.80 -13.62 -32.87
N GLY A 314 13.56 -14.79 -33.48
CA GLY A 314 12.91 -14.93 -34.78
C GLY A 314 11.37 -14.93 -34.75
N ASP A 315 10.75 -14.98 -33.56
CA ASP A 315 9.27 -14.95 -33.41
C ASP A 315 8.84 -13.70 -32.63
N ALA A 316 8.34 -12.70 -33.34
CA ALA A 316 7.95 -11.41 -32.76
C ALA A 316 6.88 -11.54 -31.66
N ARG A 317 6.01 -12.55 -31.73
CA ARG A 317 4.94 -12.79 -30.74
C ARG A 317 5.54 -13.26 -29.42
N PHE A 318 6.40 -14.28 -29.44
CA PHE A 318 7.03 -14.79 -28.22
C PHE A 318 8.04 -13.79 -27.68
N LEU A 319 8.80 -13.13 -28.53
CA LEU A 319 9.75 -12.08 -28.14
C LEU A 319 9.05 -10.94 -27.38
N THR A 320 7.89 -10.47 -27.87
CA THR A 320 7.10 -9.44 -27.19
C THR A 320 6.68 -9.88 -25.80
N ARG A 321 6.22 -11.12 -25.64
CA ARG A 321 5.78 -11.66 -24.34
C ARG A 321 6.94 -11.81 -23.34
N VAL A 322 8.10 -12.24 -23.80
CA VAL A 322 9.32 -12.31 -22.96
C VAL A 322 9.75 -10.92 -22.53
N LYS A 323 9.75 -9.92 -23.43
CA LYS A 323 10.02 -8.51 -23.06
C LYS A 323 9.05 -8.00 -22.00
N GLN A 324 7.77 -8.30 -22.12
CA GLN A 324 6.76 -7.92 -21.11
C GLN A 324 7.01 -8.61 -19.76
N ALA A 325 7.34 -9.89 -19.73
CA ALA A 325 7.69 -10.61 -18.51
C ALA A 325 8.92 -10.00 -17.80
N ARG A 326 9.84 -9.42 -18.57
CA ARG A 326 11.05 -8.76 -18.07
C ARG A 326 10.80 -7.42 -17.38
N MET A 327 9.70 -6.75 -17.68
CA MET A 327 9.45 -5.35 -17.24
C MET A 327 9.61 -5.14 -15.74
N SER A 328 9.11 -6.06 -14.91
CA SER A 328 9.27 -5.94 -13.45
C SER A 328 10.72 -6.04 -13.00
N LEU A 329 11.51 -6.88 -13.65
CA LEU A 329 12.93 -7.03 -13.38
C LEU A 329 13.70 -5.77 -13.80
N ASP A 330 13.38 -5.19 -14.95
CA ASP A 330 13.98 -3.94 -15.41
C ASP A 330 13.67 -2.79 -14.44
N LEU A 331 12.43 -2.68 -13.98
CA LEU A 331 12.07 -1.70 -12.96
C LEU A 331 12.86 -1.92 -11.66
N ALA A 332 13.05 -3.16 -11.24
CA ALA A 332 13.88 -3.49 -10.08
C ALA A 332 15.34 -3.06 -10.27
N CYS A 333 15.91 -3.29 -11.44
CA CYS A 333 17.27 -2.82 -11.78
C CYS A 333 17.39 -1.30 -11.75
N ILE A 334 16.39 -0.57 -12.27
CA ILE A 334 16.35 0.90 -12.22
C ILE A 334 16.33 1.39 -10.77
N LEU A 335 15.42 0.85 -9.93
CA LEU A 335 15.22 1.28 -8.55
C LEU A 335 16.32 0.82 -7.57
N ARG A 336 17.13 -0.17 -7.97
CA ARG A 336 18.28 -0.69 -7.20
C ARG A 336 19.61 -0.39 -7.87
N TRP A 337 19.63 0.58 -8.80
CA TRP A 337 20.81 0.85 -9.61
C TRP A 337 22.05 1.18 -8.81
N ASP A 338 21.91 1.93 -7.73
CA ASP A 338 22.99 2.27 -6.81
C ASP A 338 23.71 1.03 -6.27
N ARG A 339 22.93 0.01 -5.86
CA ARG A 339 23.46 -1.26 -5.37
C ARG A 339 24.08 -2.10 -6.49
N LEU A 340 23.44 -2.13 -7.66
CA LEU A 340 23.99 -2.81 -8.82
C LEU A 340 25.34 -2.22 -9.23
N ALA A 341 25.42 -0.91 -9.34
CA ALA A 341 26.65 -0.21 -9.73
C ALA A 341 27.77 -0.40 -8.68
N ALA A 342 27.42 -0.42 -7.40
CA ALA A 342 28.39 -0.65 -6.33
C ALA A 342 28.94 -2.08 -6.29
N ALA A 343 28.19 -3.06 -6.82
CA ALA A 343 28.65 -4.45 -6.90
C ALA A 343 29.69 -4.71 -8.01
N GLY A 344 29.86 -3.75 -8.96
CA GLY A 344 30.77 -3.87 -10.11
C GLY A 344 30.23 -4.79 -11.22
N ASP A 345 30.92 -4.81 -12.34
CA ASP A 345 30.70 -5.71 -13.49
C ASP A 345 29.24 -5.87 -13.97
N VAL A 346 28.50 -4.76 -14.04
CA VAL A 346 27.15 -4.75 -14.62
C VAL A 346 27.27 -4.67 -16.16
N PRO A 347 26.76 -5.68 -16.91
CA PRO A 347 26.98 -5.78 -18.35
C PRO A 347 26.11 -4.83 -19.18
N PHE A 348 25.39 -3.91 -18.53
CA PHE A 348 24.53 -2.91 -19.16
C PHE A 348 24.53 -1.61 -18.37
N THR A 349 24.17 -0.51 -19.02
CA THR A 349 24.02 0.79 -18.37
C THR A 349 22.61 1.00 -17.82
N LYS A 350 22.47 1.90 -16.86
CA LYS A 350 21.15 2.32 -16.34
C LYS A 350 20.25 2.85 -17.48
N GLN A 351 20.83 3.63 -18.39
CA GLN A 351 20.09 4.18 -19.54
C GLN A 351 19.55 3.10 -20.48
N GLN A 352 20.34 2.04 -20.73
CA GLN A 352 19.87 0.90 -21.55
C GLN A 352 18.64 0.21 -20.92
N VAL A 353 18.64 0.02 -19.59
CA VAL A 353 17.51 -0.58 -18.89
C VAL A 353 16.29 0.34 -18.92
N ILE A 354 16.46 1.65 -18.69
CA ILE A 354 15.39 2.64 -18.76
C ILE A 354 14.76 2.66 -20.15
N THR A 355 15.58 2.72 -21.21
CA THR A 355 15.09 2.71 -22.60
C THR A 355 14.31 1.43 -22.91
N ARG A 356 14.85 0.26 -22.56
CA ARG A 356 14.18 -1.03 -22.75
C ARG A 356 12.84 -1.12 -22.00
N TYR A 357 12.81 -0.65 -20.77
CA TYR A 357 11.58 -0.59 -19.96
C TYR A 357 10.54 0.34 -20.58
N TRP A 358 10.95 1.55 -20.98
CA TRP A 358 10.10 2.54 -21.64
C TRP A 358 9.49 2.00 -22.94
N ASP A 359 10.30 1.42 -23.81
CA ASP A 359 9.86 0.91 -25.11
C ASP A 359 8.85 -0.22 -24.94
N THR A 360 9.14 -1.15 -24.03
CA THR A 360 8.25 -2.29 -23.75
C THR A 360 6.94 -1.84 -23.11
N TYR A 361 6.99 -0.92 -22.14
CA TYR A 361 5.79 -0.38 -21.51
C TYR A 361 4.93 0.41 -22.50
N THR A 362 5.54 1.25 -23.33
CA THR A 362 4.85 2.02 -24.35
C THR A 362 4.13 1.11 -25.35
N ALA A 363 4.79 0.06 -25.82
CA ALA A 363 4.19 -0.92 -26.70
C ALA A 363 3.01 -1.66 -26.02
N ALA A 364 3.17 -2.04 -24.75
CA ALA A 364 2.11 -2.70 -23.98
C ALA A 364 0.89 -1.77 -23.78
N VAL A 365 1.10 -0.52 -23.40
CA VAL A 365 0.03 0.47 -23.23
C VAL A 365 -0.73 0.67 -24.55
N ARG A 366 -0.02 0.87 -25.66
CA ARG A 366 -0.65 1.09 -26.97
C ARG A 366 -1.44 -0.11 -27.48
N SER A 367 -1.04 -1.32 -27.12
CA SER A 367 -1.71 -2.55 -27.58
C SER A 367 -2.84 -3.01 -26.66
N ARG A 368 -2.85 -2.64 -25.38
CA ARG A 368 -3.74 -3.23 -24.36
C ARG A 368 -4.63 -2.24 -23.64
N ALA A 369 -4.17 -0.99 -23.45
CA ALA A 369 -4.96 0.03 -22.77
C ALA A 369 -5.98 0.69 -23.70
N LEU A 370 -7.04 1.27 -23.12
CA LEU A 370 -7.99 2.09 -23.86
C LEU A 370 -7.25 3.32 -24.46
N PRO A 371 -7.46 3.65 -25.73
CA PRO A 371 -6.79 4.79 -26.39
C PRO A 371 -6.90 6.10 -25.61
N THR A 372 -8.04 6.36 -24.98
CA THR A 372 -8.30 7.55 -24.15
C THR A 372 -7.42 7.65 -22.91
N ARG A 373 -6.67 6.59 -22.55
CA ARG A 373 -5.79 6.53 -21.39
C ARG A 373 -4.30 6.54 -21.75
N HIS A 374 -3.96 6.40 -23.06
CA HIS A 374 -2.56 6.27 -23.48
C HIS A 374 -1.70 7.44 -22.98
N ASP A 375 -2.10 8.66 -23.30
CA ASP A 375 -1.30 9.86 -22.97
C ASP A 375 -1.11 10.03 -21.46
N ALA A 376 -2.16 9.82 -20.67
CA ALA A 376 -2.08 9.91 -19.22
C ALA A 376 -1.14 8.85 -18.61
N LEU A 377 -1.16 7.61 -19.13
CA LEU A 377 -0.30 6.53 -18.64
C LEU A 377 1.17 6.76 -19.04
N LEU A 378 1.40 7.19 -20.28
CA LEU A 378 2.75 7.44 -20.79
C LEU A 378 3.37 8.70 -20.14
N SER A 379 2.59 9.76 -19.92
CA SER A 379 3.04 10.93 -19.18
C SER A 379 3.43 10.59 -17.74
N ALA A 380 2.58 9.85 -17.03
CA ALA A 380 2.88 9.43 -15.66
C ALA A 380 4.16 8.58 -15.55
N LEU A 381 4.41 7.70 -16.52
CA LEU A 381 5.66 6.94 -16.56
C LEU A 381 6.86 7.84 -16.92
N SER A 382 6.72 8.70 -17.91
CA SER A 382 7.77 9.65 -18.30
C SER A 382 8.21 10.50 -17.12
N ASP A 383 7.25 11.05 -16.38
CA ASP A 383 7.53 11.85 -15.18
C ASP A 383 8.27 11.03 -14.11
N SER A 384 7.92 9.76 -13.93
CA SER A 384 8.62 8.88 -13.00
C SER A 384 10.05 8.57 -13.45
N LEU A 385 10.24 8.22 -14.74
CA LEU A 385 11.54 7.84 -15.28
C LEU A 385 12.51 9.03 -15.35
N LYS A 386 12.00 10.25 -15.54
CA LYS A 386 12.82 11.47 -15.51
C LYS A 386 13.67 11.54 -14.25
N TRP A 387 13.10 11.22 -13.10
CA TRP A 387 13.81 11.29 -11.81
C TRP A 387 14.82 10.16 -11.63
N TYR A 388 14.62 9.01 -12.24
CA TYR A 388 15.57 7.90 -12.18
C TYR A 388 16.80 8.13 -13.09
N THR A 389 16.72 9.06 -14.05
CA THR A 389 17.85 9.41 -14.92
C THR A 389 18.79 10.44 -14.31
N VAL A 390 18.36 11.16 -13.28
CA VAL A 390 19.22 12.16 -12.62
C VAL A 390 20.36 11.44 -11.89
N MET A 391 21.57 11.61 -12.40
CA MET A 391 22.81 10.99 -11.89
C MET A 391 23.84 12.08 -11.54
N THR A 392 23.47 12.97 -10.65
CA THR A 392 24.41 13.97 -10.15
C THR A 392 25.13 13.38 -8.94
N PRO A 393 26.47 13.52 -8.81
CA PRO A 393 27.15 13.21 -7.56
C PRO A 393 26.51 14.01 -6.43
N LEU A 394 26.24 13.35 -5.30
CA LEU A 394 25.67 14.05 -4.15
C LEU A 394 26.63 15.14 -3.68
N LYS A 395 26.08 16.32 -3.41
CA LYS A 395 26.85 17.38 -2.74
C LYS A 395 27.32 16.88 -1.37
N PRO A 396 28.48 17.34 -0.91
CA PRO A 396 28.97 17.04 0.43
C PRO A 396 27.90 17.30 1.51
N LEU A 397 28.02 16.62 2.61
CA LEU A 397 27.19 16.92 3.77
C LEU A 397 27.53 18.33 4.30
N PRO A 398 26.53 19.09 4.73
CA PRO A 398 26.81 20.38 5.35
C PRO A 398 27.37 20.20 6.78
N PRO A 399 28.09 21.20 7.34
CA PRO A 399 28.48 21.20 8.74
C PRO A 399 27.26 20.98 9.67
N PRO A 400 27.42 20.27 10.77
CA PRO A 400 28.65 19.66 11.30
C PRO A 400 28.92 18.23 10.80
N LEU A 401 28.19 17.73 9.80
CA LEU A 401 28.27 16.34 9.32
C LEU A 401 29.33 16.12 8.24
N ASP A 402 29.90 17.19 7.67
CA ASP A 402 30.88 17.17 6.59
C ASP A 402 32.21 16.48 6.95
N ALA A 403 32.56 16.49 8.24
CA ALA A 403 33.77 15.83 8.74
C ALA A 403 33.59 14.33 9.05
N ILE A 404 32.37 13.78 8.91
CA ILE A 404 32.10 12.39 9.29
C ILE A 404 32.52 11.45 8.15
N PRO A 405 33.33 10.43 8.43
CA PRO A 405 33.73 9.45 7.41
C PRO A 405 32.52 8.76 6.78
N ALA A 406 32.56 8.56 5.46
CA ALA A 406 31.44 8.05 4.68
C ALA A 406 30.92 6.68 5.17
N GLN A 407 31.79 5.81 5.72
CA GLN A 407 31.39 4.52 6.27
C GLN A 407 30.47 4.63 7.49
N HIS A 408 30.40 5.77 8.17
CA HIS A 408 29.51 6.03 9.29
C HIS A 408 28.25 6.78 8.90
N VAL A 409 28.05 7.03 7.60
CA VAL A 409 26.91 7.80 7.10
C VAL A 409 26.10 6.96 6.11
N ARG A 410 24.79 7.09 6.20
CA ARG A 410 23.86 6.64 5.15
C ARG A 410 22.96 7.79 4.76
N GLN A 411 22.71 7.92 3.48
CA GLN A 411 21.86 8.98 2.95
C GLN A 411 20.71 8.38 2.16
N PHE A 412 19.57 9.00 2.29
CA PHE A 412 18.37 8.67 1.57
C PHE A 412 17.88 9.93 0.83
N THR A 413 17.81 9.86 -0.48
CA THR A 413 17.53 10.98 -1.38
C THR A 413 16.21 10.79 -2.12
N PRO A 414 15.61 11.83 -2.71
CA PRO A 414 14.30 11.73 -3.37
C PRO A 414 14.21 10.65 -4.45
N GLU A 415 15.27 10.44 -5.22
CA GLU A 415 15.32 9.40 -6.25
C GLU A 415 15.29 7.97 -5.71
N THR A 416 15.60 7.79 -4.43
CA THR A 416 15.49 6.49 -3.73
C THR A 416 14.24 6.40 -2.87
N ALA A 417 13.49 7.50 -2.76
CA ALA A 417 12.30 7.60 -1.93
C ALA A 417 11.09 6.93 -2.58
N PHE A 418 10.47 6.00 -1.86
CA PHE A 418 9.11 5.58 -2.13
C PHE A 418 8.14 6.43 -1.31
N LEU A 419 7.32 7.22 -1.97
CA LEU A 419 6.39 8.14 -1.33
C LEU A 419 5.01 7.50 -1.19
N TYR A 420 4.57 7.36 0.05
CA TYR A 420 3.42 6.53 0.40
C TYR A 420 2.04 7.21 0.27
N ARG A 421 1.91 8.52 0.43
CA ARG A 421 0.65 9.25 0.27
C ARG A 421 0.89 10.62 -0.36
N GLY A 422 -0.06 10.99 -1.21
CA GLY A 422 0.09 12.16 -2.06
C GLY A 422 0.91 11.83 -3.31
N VAL A 423 0.79 12.62 -4.35
CA VAL A 423 1.75 12.61 -5.43
C VAL A 423 2.88 13.52 -4.96
N PRO A 424 4.05 12.96 -4.58
CA PRO A 424 5.17 13.81 -4.25
C PRO A 424 5.46 14.64 -5.49
N LYS A 425 5.55 15.92 -5.33
CA LYS A 425 6.14 16.75 -6.35
C LYS A 425 7.65 16.68 -6.16
N ILE A 426 8.31 15.73 -6.81
CA ILE A 426 9.73 15.82 -7.00
C ILE A 426 9.95 16.98 -7.97
N VAL A 427 10.82 17.90 -7.60
CA VAL A 427 11.14 19.10 -8.38
C VAL A 427 12.64 19.21 -8.59
N GLU A 428 13.02 19.82 -9.69
CA GLU A 428 14.40 20.26 -9.87
C GLU A 428 14.71 21.36 -8.88
N ASP A 429 15.79 21.18 -8.11
CA ASP A 429 16.31 22.16 -7.19
C ASP A 429 17.84 22.13 -7.22
N PRO A 430 18.47 23.08 -7.92
CA PRO A 430 19.93 23.12 -8.01
C PRO A 430 20.64 23.28 -6.66
N ALA A 431 19.94 23.73 -5.62
CA ALA A 431 20.47 23.83 -4.26
C ALA A 431 20.47 22.48 -3.54
N ALA A 432 19.62 21.53 -3.95
CA ALA A 432 19.50 20.21 -3.35
C ALA A 432 20.76 19.35 -3.54
N ALA A 433 20.91 18.33 -2.69
CA ALA A 433 22.05 17.42 -2.67
C ALA A 433 22.26 16.67 -3.99
N SER A 434 21.18 16.18 -4.60
CA SER A 434 21.18 15.46 -5.87
C SER A 434 20.63 16.30 -7.04
N GLY A 435 20.41 17.60 -6.84
CA GLY A 435 19.78 18.48 -7.84
C GLY A 435 18.25 18.36 -7.89
N ILE A 436 17.67 17.53 -7.05
CA ILE A 436 16.21 17.35 -6.91
C ILE A 436 15.79 17.33 -5.45
N ALA A 437 14.54 17.72 -5.18
CA ALA A 437 13.95 17.71 -3.86
C ALA A 437 12.49 17.28 -3.90
N VAL A 438 11.99 16.79 -2.78
CA VAL A 438 10.56 16.59 -2.57
C VAL A 438 9.94 17.88 -2.09
N ALA A 439 9.07 18.46 -2.89
CA ALA A 439 8.35 19.68 -2.55
C ALA A 439 7.01 19.36 -1.88
N MET A 440 6.71 20.05 -0.79
CA MET A 440 5.43 20.02 -0.11
C MET A 440 4.85 21.42 0.03
N ALA A 441 3.53 21.52 -0.14
CA ALA A 441 2.77 22.72 0.13
C ALA A 441 1.77 22.46 1.26
N PRO A 442 1.48 23.44 2.13
CA PRO A 442 0.47 23.25 3.16
C PRO A 442 -0.90 23.00 2.55
N SER A 443 -1.61 22.01 3.07
CA SER A 443 -3.02 21.82 2.74
C SER A 443 -3.87 22.95 3.30
N LEU A 444 -4.86 23.37 2.54
CA LEU A 444 -5.74 24.50 2.92
C LEU A 444 -6.89 24.10 3.85
N ALA A 445 -7.10 22.80 4.04
CA ALA A 445 -8.21 22.28 4.82
C ALA A 445 -7.66 21.58 6.08
N LYS A 446 -7.87 22.19 7.24
CA LYS A 446 -7.58 21.55 8.53
C LYS A 446 -8.56 20.39 8.73
N PRO A 447 -8.12 19.10 8.84
CA PRO A 447 -9.03 18.04 9.18
C PRO A 447 -9.57 18.21 10.60
N SER A 448 -10.79 17.73 10.80
CA SER A 448 -11.50 17.83 12.07
C SER A 448 -10.87 17.11 13.26
N TYR A 449 -9.89 16.23 13.00
CA TYR A 449 -9.18 15.44 14.02
C TYR A 449 -7.84 16.04 14.46
N ALA A 450 -7.50 17.20 13.93
CA ALA A 450 -6.22 17.82 14.23
C ALA A 450 -6.19 18.44 15.61
N PRO A 451 -5.11 18.28 16.38
CA PRO A 451 -4.92 19.07 17.57
C PRO A 451 -5.02 20.56 17.25
N ALA A 452 -5.82 21.28 18.03
CA ALA A 452 -6.00 22.70 17.85
C ALA A 452 -4.71 23.52 18.04
N GLU A 453 -3.70 22.90 18.58
CA GLU A 453 -2.51 23.49 19.18
C GLU A 453 -1.24 23.44 18.31
N LEU A 454 -1.28 22.79 17.12
CA LEU A 454 -0.11 22.80 16.22
C LEU A 454 0.01 24.19 15.58
N PRO A 455 1.11 24.91 15.84
CA PRO A 455 1.37 26.16 15.14
C PRO A 455 1.38 25.92 13.64
N PRO A 456 0.72 26.74 12.86
CA PRO A 456 0.54 26.49 11.44
C PRO A 456 1.82 26.55 10.58
N ASN A 457 2.97 26.83 11.20
CA ASN A 457 4.28 26.98 10.54
C ASN A 457 5.30 25.94 10.93
N VAL A 458 4.94 25.01 11.78
CA VAL A 458 5.86 23.99 12.23
C VAL A 458 5.65 22.75 11.39
N LEU A 459 6.71 22.33 10.69
CA LEU A 459 6.77 21.01 10.08
C LEU A 459 6.92 20.00 11.19
N ASN A 460 5.93 19.15 11.33
CA ASN A 460 6.00 17.98 12.19
C ASN A 460 6.66 16.85 11.37
N MET A 461 7.66 16.19 11.93
CA MET A 461 8.38 15.11 11.27
C MET A 461 8.74 14.03 12.27
N GLY A 462 9.08 12.86 11.82
CA GLY A 462 9.46 11.81 12.73
C GLY A 462 9.95 10.55 12.06
N PHE A 463 10.25 9.58 12.91
CA PHE A 463 10.63 8.24 12.52
C PHE A 463 9.64 7.25 13.14
N TYR A 464 9.19 6.29 12.36
CA TYR A 464 8.28 5.23 12.79
C TYR A 464 8.83 3.87 12.43
N ASP A 465 8.90 2.99 13.42
CA ASP A 465 9.23 1.58 13.26
C ASP A 465 7.98 0.73 13.48
N GLU A 466 7.53 0.05 12.43
CA GLU A 466 6.32 -0.76 12.50
C GLU A 466 6.51 -2.10 13.23
N LEU A 467 7.72 -2.65 13.25
CA LEU A 467 7.99 -3.91 13.95
C LEU A 467 7.86 -3.72 15.46
N THR A 468 8.42 -2.62 15.97
CA THR A 468 8.43 -2.30 17.40
C THR A 468 7.30 -1.36 17.80
N ARG A 469 6.56 -0.79 16.82
CA ARG A 469 5.56 0.28 16.99
C ARG A 469 6.13 1.53 17.68
N ARG A 470 7.42 1.73 17.56
CA ARG A 470 8.11 2.87 18.15
C ARG A 470 7.98 4.07 17.24
N GLN A 471 7.56 5.19 17.81
CA GLN A 471 7.44 6.46 17.12
C GLN A 471 8.30 7.53 17.81
N GLN A 472 9.00 8.34 17.00
CA GLN A 472 9.72 9.52 17.43
C GLN A 472 9.15 10.73 16.69
N HIS A 473 9.10 11.85 17.37
CA HIS A 473 8.61 13.12 16.83
C HIS A 473 9.71 14.17 16.94
N ALA A 474 9.79 15.02 15.92
CA ALA A 474 10.63 16.19 15.88
C ALA A 474 9.90 17.32 15.14
N TYR A 475 10.38 18.54 15.33
CA TYR A 475 9.78 19.72 14.72
C TYR A 475 10.85 20.54 14.02
N ALA A 476 10.52 21.05 12.84
CA ALA A 476 11.36 21.98 12.07
C ALA A 476 10.60 23.25 11.74
N GLY A 477 11.30 24.35 11.58
CA GLY A 477 10.71 25.64 11.19
C GLY A 477 10.01 26.38 12.35
N LYS A 478 10.39 26.10 13.60
CA LYS A 478 9.78 26.69 14.80
C LYS A 478 10.13 28.17 15.02
N ASP A 479 11.19 28.62 14.38
CA ASP A 479 11.65 30.01 14.49
C ASP A 479 11.10 30.85 13.36
N ASP A 480 10.88 32.14 13.62
CA ASP A 480 10.31 33.15 12.71
C ASP A 480 11.12 33.37 11.41
N SER A 481 12.20 32.67 11.26
CA SER A 481 13.08 32.73 10.10
C SER A 481 12.79 31.63 9.07
N ILE A 482 11.57 31.55 8.56
CA ILE A 482 11.37 30.91 7.26
C ILE A 482 11.99 31.84 6.23
N THR A 483 13.31 31.81 6.18
CA THR A 483 14.05 32.56 5.20
C THR A 483 14.21 31.71 3.95
N THR A 484 14.17 32.33 2.80
CA THR A 484 14.66 31.85 1.49
C THR A 484 16.17 31.50 1.60
N GLY A 485 16.50 30.58 2.51
CA GLY A 485 17.85 30.09 2.77
C GLY A 485 18.10 28.76 2.10
N GLY A 486 19.34 28.31 2.09
CA GLY A 486 19.71 26.98 1.64
C GLY A 486 19.15 25.85 2.54
N TYR A 487 19.46 24.62 2.19
CA TYR A 487 19.12 23.44 2.98
C TYR A 487 19.83 23.46 4.34
N ARG A 488 19.09 23.14 5.39
CA ARG A 488 19.57 23.02 6.76
C ARG A 488 19.23 21.66 7.32
N LEU A 489 20.10 21.14 8.19
CA LEU A 489 19.88 19.87 8.91
C LEU A 489 19.03 20.09 10.15
N TYR A 490 17.95 19.32 10.25
CA TYR A 490 17.07 19.28 11.40
C TYR A 490 17.14 17.90 12.04
N PRO A 491 17.48 17.78 13.33
CA PRO A 491 17.57 16.49 14.00
C PRO A 491 16.19 15.86 14.16
N LEU A 492 16.06 14.59 13.76
CA LEU A 492 14.88 13.77 14.02
C LEU A 492 15.03 12.96 15.33
N GLY A 493 16.24 12.84 15.84
CA GLY A 493 16.55 12.06 17.04
C GLY A 493 17.36 10.81 16.76
N ARG A 494 17.53 9.98 17.79
CA ARG A 494 18.30 8.74 17.73
C ARG A 494 17.39 7.53 17.61
N THR A 495 17.67 6.64 16.66
CA THR A 495 16.87 5.46 16.39
C THR A 495 17.69 4.23 15.99
N VAL A 496 17.02 3.12 15.88
CA VAL A 496 17.54 1.86 15.30
C VAL A 496 16.81 1.62 13.99
N LEU A 497 17.54 1.33 12.92
CA LEU A 497 16.93 0.92 11.65
C LEU A 497 16.37 -0.48 11.77
N SER A 498 15.21 -0.70 11.17
CA SER A 498 14.59 -2.01 11.01
C SER A 498 14.21 -2.26 9.55
N SER A 499 13.78 -3.48 9.28
CA SER A 499 13.26 -3.84 7.95
C SER A 499 11.89 -3.22 7.63
N GLN A 500 11.28 -2.46 8.56
CA GLN A 500 9.97 -1.82 8.41
C GLN A 500 9.94 -0.45 9.09
N CYS A 501 10.76 0.47 8.64
CA CYS A 501 10.86 1.80 9.22
C CYS A 501 10.68 2.90 8.18
N TYR A 502 10.13 4.02 8.62
CA TYR A 502 9.81 5.18 7.81
C TYR A 502 10.29 6.46 8.47
N VAL A 503 10.71 7.42 7.65
CA VAL A 503 10.72 8.83 8.01
C VAL A 503 9.46 9.46 7.45
N TRP A 504 8.77 10.26 8.23
CA TRP A 504 7.55 10.91 7.81
C TRP A 504 7.63 12.42 8.06
N PHE A 505 6.93 13.17 7.18
CA PHE A 505 6.78 14.60 7.26
C PHE A 505 5.29 14.93 7.19
N ASP A 506 4.80 15.74 8.12
CA ASP A 506 3.42 16.19 8.19
C ASP A 506 3.37 17.72 8.25
N TRP A 507 2.93 18.33 7.18
CA TRP A 507 2.67 19.75 7.16
C TRP A 507 1.22 20.02 6.82
N SER A 508 0.45 20.46 7.83
CA SER A 508 -0.96 20.79 7.70
C SER A 508 -1.76 19.79 6.85
N TRP A 509 -1.62 18.47 7.18
CA TRP A 509 -2.48 17.37 6.70
C TRP A 509 -2.06 16.65 5.42
N GLU A 510 -1.00 17.02 4.76
CA GLU A 510 -0.30 16.14 3.86
C GLU A 510 0.81 15.40 4.61
N VAL A 511 0.60 14.11 4.85
CA VAL A 511 1.62 13.27 5.46
C VAL A 511 2.37 12.54 4.35
N GLN A 512 3.68 12.73 4.29
CA GLN A 512 4.56 11.97 3.40
C GLN A 512 5.36 10.97 4.21
N PHE A 513 5.34 9.71 3.79
CA PHE A 513 6.14 8.65 4.37
C PHE A 513 7.25 8.26 3.40
N HIS A 514 8.47 8.29 3.89
CA HIS A 514 9.65 7.84 3.17
C HIS A 514 10.10 6.52 3.79
N ASP A 515 10.00 5.45 3.04
CA ASP A 515 10.46 4.14 3.48
C ASP A 515 11.99 4.09 3.46
N VAL A 516 12.57 4.09 4.63
CA VAL A 516 14.01 4.00 4.83
C VAL A 516 14.49 2.58 5.20
N SER A 517 13.59 1.60 5.17
CA SER A 517 13.92 0.20 5.47
C SER A 517 14.97 -0.38 4.52
N GLY A 518 15.10 0.18 3.32
CA GLY A 518 16.18 -0.16 2.37
C GLY A 518 17.60 0.13 2.89
N LEU A 519 17.76 0.98 3.90
CA LEU A 519 19.03 1.26 4.55
C LEU A 519 19.40 0.24 5.65
N TYR A 520 18.44 -0.58 6.07
CA TYR A 520 18.66 -1.60 7.10
C TYR A 520 19.59 -2.70 6.59
N ASN A 521 20.57 -3.05 7.42
CA ASN A 521 21.44 -4.21 7.24
C ASN A 521 21.25 -5.14 8.46
N PRO A 522 20.89 -6.42 8.28
CA PRO A 522 20.76 -7.38 9.37
C PRO A 522 22.02 -7.52 10.23
N ASP A 523 23.20 -7.40 9.62
CA ASP A 523 24.49 -7.50 10.32
C ASP A 523 24.73 -6.32 11.26
N GLU A 524 23.94 -5.27 11.14
CA GLU A 524 23.96 -4.08 11.98
C GLU A 524 22.67 -3.94 12.84
N ALA A 525 22.00 -5.07 13.08
CA ALA A 525 20.81 -5.08 13.92
C ALA A 525 21.13 -4.51 15.32
N GLY A 526 20.31 -3.56 15.78
CA GLY A 526 20.53 -2.87 17.04
C GLY A 526 21.48 -1.67 16.99
N LYS A 527 22.22 -1.45 15.91
CA LYS A 527 23.07 -0.27 15.74
C LYS A 527 22.22 1.00 15.80
N GLN A 528 22.66 1.94 16.60
CA GLN A 528 21.99 3.23 16.77
C GLN A 528 22.45 4.26 15.75
N TRP A 529 21.51 5.07 15.28
CA TRP A 529 21.73 6.11 14.29
C TRP A 529 21.14 7.43 14.77
N ASP A 530 21.91 8.49 14.69
CA ASP A 530 21.42 9.86 14.79
C ASP A 530 20.87 10.26 13.42
N VAL A 531 19.61 10.71 13.38
CA VAL A 531 18.89 10.96 12.12
C VAL A 531 18.65 12.45 11.94
N TYR A 532 18.90 12.93 10.73
CA TYR A 532 18.71 14.32 10.34
C TYR A 532 17.92 14.40 9.03
N ALA A 533 17.00 15.35 8.93
CA ALA A 533 16.38 15.74 7.67
C ALA A 533 17.02 17.04 7.16
N SER A 534 17.36 17.07 5.90
CA SER A 534 17.85 18.28 5.24
C SER A 534 16.68 18.96 4.54
N ILE A 535 16.32 20.16 5.00
CA ILE A 535 15.10 20.85 4.63
C ILE A 535 15.41 22.30 4.27
N ARG A 536 14.78 22.78 3.19
CA ARG A 536 14.72 24.19 2.78
C ARG A 536 13.28 24.67 2.86
N PHE A 537 13.08 25.80 3.50
CA PHE A 537 11.80 26.48 3.54
C PHE A 537 11.77 27.65 2.56
N GLU A 538 10.60 27.89 1.97
CA GLU A 538 10.36 28.99 1.04
C GLU A 538 8.99 29.62 1.34
N GLY A 539 8.95 30.94 1.36
CA GLY A 539 7.74 31.72 1.59
C GLY A 539 7.89 32.76 2.69
N PRO A 540 6.90 33.65 2.84
CA PRO A 540 6.93 34.65 3.91
C PRO A 540 6.83 33.98 5.29
N ALA A 541 7.44 34.61 6.29
CA ALA A 541 7.20 34.23 7.69
C ALA A 541 5.69 34.22 7.95
N TYR A 542 5.23 33.20 8.68
CA TYR A 542 3.81 33.09 9.01
C TYR A 542 3.35 34.24 9.89
N SER A 543 2.25 34.82 9.50
CA SER A 543 1.39 35.60 10.41
C SER A 543 -0.05 35.15 10.25
N PRO A 544 -0.93 35.38 11.24
CA PRO A 544 -2.36 35.11 11.09
C PRO A 544 -3.01 35.79 9.87
N GLN A 545 -2.38 36.83 9.37
CA GLN A 545 -2.81 37.60 8.20
C GLN A 545 -2.20 37.10 6.87
N THR A 546 -1.16 36.28 6.92
CA THR A 546 -0.51 35.74 5.71
C THR A 546 -1.07 34.36 5.43
N PRO A 547 -1.78 34.14 4.30
CA PRO A 547 -2.31 32.83 3.98
C PRO A 547 -1.19 31.80 3.87
N ALA A 548 -1.32 30.67 4.55
CA ALA A 548 -0.38 29.55 4.50
C ALA A 548 -0.12 28.99 3.09
N LYS A 549 -0.95 29.39 2.11
CA LYS A 549 -0.89 29.03 0.67
C LYS A 549 0.43 29.31 -0.03
N GLN A 550 1.25 30.22 0.50
CA GLN A 550 2.47 30.66 -0.16
C GLN A 550 3.72 29.96 0.36
N ASN A 551 3.61 29.25 1.48
CA ASN A 551 4.76 28.58 2.07
C ASN A 551 4.95 27.20 1.45
N ARG A 552 6.20 26.83 1.21
CA ARG A 552 6.63 25.51 0.74
C ARG A 552 7.82 25.06 1.55
N PHE A 553 7.97 23.76 1.68
CA PHE A 553 9.24 23.21 2.09
C PHE A 553 9.69 22.12 1.13
N TYR A 554 11.00 21.91 1.13
CA TYR A 554 11.68 20.99 0.24
C TYR A 554 12.57 20.09 1.08
N VAL A 555 12.45 18.79 0.91
CA VAL A 555 13.32 17.80 1.54
C VAL A 555 14.24 17.26 0.46
N ASP A 556 15.56 17.42 0.60
CA ASP A 556 16.52 16.95 -0.39
C ASP A 556 17.19 15.65 0.04
N ARG A 557 17.32 15.37 1.33
CA ARG A 557 17.84 14.09 1.85
C ARG A 557 17.50 13.89 3.31
N VAL A 558 17.54 12.62 3.72
CA VAL A 558 17.58 12.19 5.13
C VAL A 558 18.93 11.53 5.38
N VAL A 559 19.60 11.91 6.46
CA VAL A 559 20.94 11.46 6.79
C VAL A 559 20.91 10.67 8.10
N PHE A 560 21.49 9.48 8.08
CA PHE A 560 21.69 8.61 9.22
C PHE A 560 23.18 8.57 9.54
N VAL A 561 23.54 8.92 10.76
CA VAL A 561 24.91 8.92 11.25
C VAL A 561 25.04 7.90 12.36
N ALA A 562 26.00 6.99 12.27
CA ALA A 562 26.24 6.01 13.32
C ALA A 562 26.53 6.71 14.64
N ALA A 563 25.83 6.34 15.72
CA ALA A 563 25.95 6.97 17.02
C ALA A 563 27.28 6.60 17.72
N GLU A 564 27.75 5.36 17.48
CA GLU A 564 29.08 4.90 17.90
C GLU A 564 30.01 5.00 16.70
N ARG A 565 31.07 5.80 16.82
CA ARG A 565 32.04 6.09 15.76
C ARG A 565 33.39 5.51 16.07
#